data_e3165fcdba4ee8fc0ed291852919c49c
#
_entry.id   e3165fcdba4ee8fc0ed291852919c49c
#
_cell.length_a   1.000
_cell.length_b   1.000
_cell.length_c   1.000
_cell.angle_alpha   90.00
_cell.angle_beta   90.00
_cell.angle_gamma   90.00
#
_symmetry.space_group_name_H-M   'P 1'
#
loop_
_entity.id
_entity.type
_entity.pdbx_description
1 polymer ?
#
loop_
_entity_poly.entity_id
_entity_poly.type
_entity_poly.pdbx_seq_one_letter_code
_entity_poly.pdbx_strand_id
1 'polypeptide(L)'
;MPFWIGLLRDDWQWTEGGNSAYRNWEHNEPQPSSRPNDCVALKKGEKWHSVPCSNNHYALCYNTFSPPVHSRLTTFHLIPGEMNQTEARAACRENYTDLVTVYSDEDNTELENMMAGLCNGWIGLYRNQSSEKWSNDDPVTFRNLAGDCGTSTCCTAMKADGAWESIQCTEKRYFMCYEQAASSQTPNYHLILESKTWYEAQRYCRGKYTDLVSIRDQQQNEEVKIKGLNSNMPFWIGLLRDRWQWTEGGNSAYRNWASDHPQQSANCVALTGGKWHSVPCSNNHSALCYNTSIHVSDVALSWEKALDYCDKENRAGFWQIESKAEQEKLEFELRRRRVSQPVWVGLRQSLLFGFWIWADGKAVFPYANWDEGKQPEHQLSEHCGAVVPQTNYTWRDKNCQSHYRALCHTDGSLGT
;
A
#
# COMPACT_ATOMS: atom_id res chain seq x y z
N MET A 1 9.46 -32.96 -8.84
CA MET A 1 10.66 -33.20 -8.00
C MET A 1 10.26 -33.00 -6.56
N PRO A 2 10.76 -33.77 -5.60
CA PRO A 2 10.48 -33.55 -4.18
C PRO A 2 11.25 -32.33 -3.65
N PHE A 3 10.71 -31.71 -2.59
CA PHE A 3 11.27 -30.56 -1.91
C PHE A 3 11.58 -30.89 -0.46
N TRP A 4 12.69 -30.32 0.06
CA TRP A 4 12.99 -30.40 1.48
C TRP A 4 12.01 -29.57 2.29
N ILE A 5 11.52 -30.12 3.40
CA ILE A 5 10.89 -29.37 4.49
C ILE A 5 11.75 -29.50 5.75
N GLY A 6 11.72 -28.50 6.59
CA GLY A 6 12.64 -28.35 7.73
C GLY A 6 12.41 -29.32 8.89
N LEU A 7 12.09 -30.59 8.64
CA LEU A 7 11.86 -31.60 9.66
C LEU A 7 13.00 -32.64 9.65
N LEU A 8 13.71 -32.76 10.75
CA LEU A 8 14.79 -33.71 10.95
C LEU A 8 14.32 -34.86 11.84
N ARG A 9 14.97 -36.03 11.68
CA ARG A 9 14.75 -37.16 12.57
C ARG A 9 15.71 -37.11 13.75
N ASP A 10 15.22 -36.76 14.85
CA ASP A 10 15.42 -37.17 16.22
C ASP A 10 14.11 -36.82 16.89
N ASP A 11 13.21 -37.77 16.89
CA ASP A 11 11.78 -37.56 17.20
C ASP A 11 11.05 -36.52 16.30
N TRP A 12 11.54 -36.33 15.07
CA TRP A 12 10.98 -35.45 14.04
C TRP A 12 10.80 -33.99 14.51
N GLN A 13 11.89 -33.33 14.76
CA GLN A 13 11.94 -31.93 15.16
C GLN A 13 12.09 -31.01 13.95
N TRP A 14 11.48 -29.86 14.03
CA TRP A 14 11.68 -28.81 13.03
C TRP A 14 13.07 -28.19 13.19
N THR A 15 13.74 -27.91 12.07
CA THR A 15 15.10 -27.32 12.05
C THR A 15 15.20 -25.97 12.77
N GLU A 16 14.10 -25.25 12.87
CA GLU A 16 14.00 -23.95 13.57
C GLU A 16 13.59 -24.08 15.04
N GLY A 17 13.46 -25.29 15.57
CA GLY A 17 12.98 -25.51 16.94
C GLY A 17 11.46 -25.34 17.11
N GLY A 18 10.68 -25.23 16.03
CA GLY A 18 9.23 -25.09 16.08
C GLY A 18 8.54 -26.32 16.69
N ASN A 19 7.49 -26.08 17.48
CA ASN A 19 6.73 -27.14 18.18
C ASN A 19 5.47 -27.60 17.42
N SER A 20 5.41 -27.41 16.09
CA SER A 20 4.24 -27.82 15.31
C SER A 20 4.02 -29.34 15.37
N ALA A 21 2.84 -29.73 15.83
CA ALA A 21 2.39 -31.13 15.86
C ALA A 21 1.78 -31.58 14.52
N TYR A 22 1.65 -30.71 13.52
CA TYR A 22 1.10 -31.05 12.22
C TYR A 22 1.98 -32.08 11.50
N ARG A 23 1.37 -33.14 10.99
CA ARG A 23 2.02 -34.20 10.22
C ARG A 23 1.14 -34.57 9.02
N ASN A 24 1.74 -34.66 7.84
CA ASN A 24 1.03 -35.00 6.60
C ASN A 24 1.77 -36.11 5.81
N TRP A 25 2.08 -37.19 6.51
CA TRP A 25 2.81 -38.30 5.95
C TRP A 25 2.03 -39.02 4.83
N GLU A 26 2.75 -39.58 3.86
CA GLU A 26 2.21 -40.53 2.90
C GLU A 26 1.87 -41.85 3.61
N HIS A 27 1.05 -42.66 2.98
CA HIS A 27 0.71 -43.98 3.53
C HIS A 27 1.97 -44.83 3.70
N ASN A 28 2.17 -45.43 4.88
CA ASN A 28 3.38 -46.12 5.32
C ASN A 28 4.61 -45.27 5.54
N GLU A 29 4.48 -43.97 5.71
CA GLU A 29 5.52 -43.04 6.16
C GLU A 29 5.24 -42.53 7.58
N PRO A 30 6.27 -42.20 8.38
CA PRO A 30 7.69 -42.32 8.07
C PRO A 30 8.15 -43.81 8.11
N GLN A 31 9.02 -44.21 7.17
CA GLN A 31 9.56 -45.57 7.19
C GLN A 31 10.36 -45.79 8.46
N PRO A 32 10.18 -46.93 9.14
CA PRO A 32 11.04 -47.32 10.26
C PRO A 32 12.44 -47.61 9.73
N SER A 33 13.27 -46.60 9.58
CA SER A 33 14.62 -46.76 9.09
C SER A 33 15.60 -46.97 10.22
N SER A 34 16.54 -47.84 9.97
CA SER A 34 17.70 -48.12 10.87
C SER A 34 18.84 -47.11 10.73
N ARG A 35 18.61 -45.95 10.05
CA ARG A 35 19.66 -44.97 9.72
C ARG A 35 19.46 -43.67 10.50
N PRO A 36 20.54 -43.16 11.16
CA PRO A 36 20.51 -41.93 11.93
C PRO A 36 20.62 -40.73 11.01
N ASN A 37 19.91 -40.27 10.21
CA ASN A 37 20.00 -39.01 9.44
C ASN A 37 18.93 -38.96 8.32
N ASP A 38 17.67 -39.18 8.71
CA ASP A 38 16.57 -39.00 7.77
C ASP A 38 16.03 -37.56 7.83
N CYS A 39 15.72 -37.03 6.69
CA CYS A 39 15.08 -35.75 6.49
C CYS A 39 13.70 -35.96 5.85
N VAL A 40 12.90 -34.93 5.77
CA VAL A 40 11.57 -34.98 5.17
C VAL A 40 11.53 -34.22 3.86
N ALA A 41 11.10 -34.89 2.82
CA ALA A 41 10.84 -34.29 1.51
C ALA A 41 9.36 -34.25 1.20
N LEU A 42 8.90 -33.14 0.63
CA LEU A 42 7.56 -32.96 0.10
C LEU A 42 7.54 -33.36 -1.38
N LYS A 43 6.67 -34.26 -1.76
CA LYS A 43 6.50 -34.72 -3.15
C LYS A 43 5.24 -34.10 -3.77
N LYS A 44 5.21 -33.99 -5.09
CA LYS A 44 4.04 -33.52 -5.82
C LYS A 44 2.82 -34.39 -5.43
N GLY A 45 1.80 -33.78 -4.81
CA GLY A 45 0.67 -34.42 -4.18
C GLY A 45 0.54 -34.13 -2.70
N GLU A 46 1.39 -33.22 -2.16
CA GLU A 46 1.30 -32.64 -0.82
C GLU A 46 1.52 -33.60 0.36
N LYS A 47 2.12 -34.80 0.12
CA LYS A 47 2.44 -35.75 1.16
C LYS A 47 3.92 -35.80 1.48
N TRP A 48 4.26 -36.12 2.74
CA TRP A 48 5.60 -36.16 3.27
C TRP A 48 6.22 -37.54 3.17
N HIS A 49 7.49 -37.59 2.79
CA HIS A 49 8.29 -38.81 2.71
C HIS A 49 9.56 -38.69 3.52
N SER A 50 9.91 -39.73 4.26
CA SER A 50 11.22 -39.83 4.91
C SER A 50 12.27 -40.24 3.88
N VAL A 51 13.39 -39.51 3.81
CA VAL A 51 14.48 -39.72 2.85
C VAL A 51 15.83 -39.40 3.48
N PRO A 52 16.94 -40.02 3.05
CA PRO A 52 18.26 -39.68 3.53
C PRO A 52 18.56 -38.18 3.29
N CYS A 53 19.09 -37.50 4.30
CA CYS A 53 19.48 -36.08 4.19
C CYS A 53 20.58 -35.82 3.14
N SER A 54 21.30 -36.85 2.73
CA SER A 54 22.30 -36.79 1.66
C SER A 54 21.73 -36.70 0.25
N ASN A 55 20.42 -36.89 0.07
CA ASN A 55 19.80 -36.78 -1.25
C ASN A 55 19.75 -35.34 -1.71
N ASN A 56 19.85 -35.11 -3.01
CA ASN A 56 19.73 -33.78 -3.61
C ASN A 56 18.26 -33.47 -3.90
N HIS A 57 17.73 -32.48 -3.19
CA HIS A 57 16.38 -31.92 -3.41
C HIS A 57 16.43 -30.41 -3.39
N TYR A 58 15.42 -29.76 -3.98
CA TYR A 58 15.27 -28.32 -3.83
C TYR A 58 14.90 -27.96 -2.39
N ALA A 59 15.46 -26.87 -1.87
CA ALA A 59 15.09 -26.37 -0.57
C ALA A 59 13.80 -25.54 -0.64
N LEU A 60 12.85 -25.86 0.22
CA LEU A 60 11.68 -25.00 0.47
C LEU A 60 12.02 -24.15 1.70
N CYS A 61 12.34 -22.88 1.44
CA CYS A 61 12.66 -21.92 2.48
C CYS A 61 11.46 -20.98 2.68
N TYR A 62 11.28 -20.52 3.90
CA TYR A 62 10.37 -19.43 4.20
C TYR A 62 11.15 -18.21 4.70
N ASN A 63 10.61 -17.03 4.45
CA ASN A 63 11.20 -15.79 4.89
C ASN A 63 10.39 -15.24 6.08
N THR A 64 11.02 -15.20 7.25
CA THR A 64 10.40 -14.65 8.47
C THR A 64 10.14 -13.14 8.41
N PHE A 65 10.72 -12.46 7.41
CA PHE A 65 10.49 -11.02 7.19
C PHE A 65 9.24 -10.70 6.35
N SER A 66 8.62 -11.69 5.73
CA SER A 66 7.29 -11.53 5.15
C SER A 66 6.27 -11.86 6.22
N PRO A 67 5.44 -10.92 6.69
CA PRO A 67 4.35 -11.27 7.58
C PRO A 67 3.49 -12.35 6.91
N PRO A 68 3.00 -13.35 7.66
CA PRO A 68 2.16 -14.40 7.08
C PRO A 68 0.98 -13.73 6.36
N VAL A 69 0.55 -14.29 5.23
CA VAL A 69 -0.51 -13.75 4.36
C VAL A 69 -1.78 -13.40 5.16
N HIS A 70 -2.04 -14.08 6.27
CA HIS A 70 -3.15 -13.82 7.20
C HIS A 70 -2.95 -12.62 8.13
N SER A 71 -1.79 -11.93 8.09
CA SER A 71 -1.50 -10.76 8.95
C SER A 71 -1.69 -9.42 8.25
N ARG A 72 -2.01 -9.40 6.95
CA ARG A 72 -2.22 -8.16 6.19
C ARG A 72 -3.63 -7.63 6.38
N LEU A 73 -3.79 -6.31 6.44
CA LEU A 73 -5.10 -5.64 6.43
C LEU A 73 -5.74 -5.66 5.04
N THR A 74 -4.96 -5.85 4.00
CA THR A 74 -5.42 -6.02 2.61
C THR A 74 -4.91 -7.35 2.05
N THR A 75 -5.80 -8.13 1.47
CA THR A 75 -5.51 -9.38 0.77
C THR A 75 -6.07 -9.33 -0.64
N PHE A 76 -5.38 -9.97 -1.59
CA PHE A 76 -5.83 -10.07 -2.97
C PHE A 76 -6.50 -11.42 -3.22
N HIS A 77 -7.47 -11.42 -4.13
CA HIS A 77 -8.25 -12.59 -4.49
C HIS A 77 -8.53 -12.61 -5.99
N LEU A 78 -8.55 -13.79 -6.58
CA LEU A 78 -8.85 -14.00 -7.98
C LEU A 78 -10.20 -14.71 -8.11
N ILE A 79 -11.12 -14.14 -8.86
CA ILE A 79 -12.33 -14.82 -9.33
C ILE A 79 -12.10 -15.19 -10.81
N PRO A 80 -11.83 -16.45 -11.11
CA PRO A 80 -11.65 -16.88 -12.49
C PRO A 80 -13.00 -16.89 -13.23
N GLY A 81 -13.00 -16.51 -14.48
CA GLY A 81 -14.20 -16.50 -15.33
C GLY A 81 -14.10 -15.49 -16.45
N GLU A 82 -15.06 -15.53 -17.36
CA GLU A 82 -15.20 -14.56 -18.42
C GLU A 82 -16.31 -13.56 -18.04
N MET A 83 -15.93 -12.44 -17.48
CA MET A 83 -16.81 -11.37 -16.98
C MET A 83 -16.44 -10.05 -17.64
N ASN A 84 -17.41 -9.24 -18.02
CA ASN A 84 -17.16 -7.83 -18.34
C ASN A 84 -16.81 -7.05 -17.06
N GLN A 85 -16.32 -5.85 -17.18
CA GLN A 85 -15.82 -5.07 -16.04
C GLN A 85 -16.90 -4.80 -14.97
N THR A 86 -18.14 -4.60 -15.36
CA THR A 86 -19.27 -4.37 -14.43
C THR A 86 -19.62 -5.64 -13.66
N GLU A 87 -19.67 -6.77 -14.34
CA GLU A 87 -19.89 -8.09 -13.73
C GLU A 87 -18.75 -8.47 -12.80
N ALA A 88 -17.49 -8.26 -13.22
CA ALA A 88 -16.31 -8.49 -12.42
C ALA A 88 -16.31 -7.65 -11.14
N ARG A 89 -16.69 -6.38 -11.24
CA ARG A 89 -16.84 -5.52 -10.06
C ARG A 89 -17.96 -6.00 -9.13
N ALA A 90 -19.10 -6.39 -9.68
CA ALA A 90 -20.21 -6.93 -8.90
C ALA A 90 -19.78 -8.21 -8.15
N ALA A 91 -19.12 -9.14 -8.83
CA ALA A 91 -18.60 -10.37 -8.22
C ALA A 91 -17.58 -10.10 -7.12
N CYS A 92 -16.66 -9.12 -7.30
CA CYS A 92 -15.76 -8.72 -6.23
C CYS A 92 -16.52 -8.15 -5.02
N ARG A 93 -17.52 -7.31 -5.24
CA ARG A 93 -18.28 -6.66 -4.16
C ARG A 93 -19.23 -7.61 -3.41
N GLU A 94 -19.59 -8.72 -4.01
CA GLU A 94 -20.39 -9.76 -3.36
C GLU A 94 -19.61 -10.50 -2.26
N ASN A 95 -18.31 -10.75 -2.48
CA ASN A 95 -17.49 -11.59 -1.59
C ASN A 95 -16.29 -10.86 -0.96
N TYR A 96 -15.93 -9.69 -1.49
CA TYR A 96 -14.74 -8.91 -1.12
C TYR A 96 -15.06 -7.42 -1.10
N THR A 97 -14.06 -6.55 -0.98
CA THR A 97 -14.30 -5.10 -0.93
C THR A 97 -14.64 -4.53 -2.31
N ASP A 98 -13.80 -4.70 -3.31
CA ASP A 98 -14.03 -4.23 -4.70
C ASP A 98 -12.97 -4.84 -5.64
N LEU A 99 -12.94 -4.43 -6.92
CA LEU A 99 -11.81 -4.65 -7.83
C LEU A 99 -10.55 -3.97 -7.27
N VAL A 100 -9.41 -4.63 -7.45
CA VAL A 100 -8.15 -4.22 -6.82
C VAL A 100 -7.69 -2.83 -7.21
N THR A 101 -7.24 -2.05 -6.23
CA THR A 101 -6.41 -0.86 -6.38
C THR A 101 -4.94 -1.24 -6.20
N VAL A 102 -4.09 -0.85 -7.15
CA VAL A 102 -2.66 -1.17 -7.16
C VAL A 102 -1.87 0.06 -6.75
N TYR A 103 -1.05 -0.06 -5.72
CA TYR A 103 -0.27 1.06 -5.17
C TYR A 103 1.23 0.99 -5.50
N SER A 104 1.75 -0.21 -5.81
CA SER A 104 3.18 -0.44 -5.97
C SER A 104 3.51 -1.54 -6.99
N ASP A 105 4.81 -1.68 -7.32
CA ASP A 105 5.32 -2.78 -8.14
C ASP A 105 5.16 -4.14 -7.42
N GLU A 106 5.23 -4.16 -6.09
CA GLU A 106 5.03 -5.37 -5.26
C GLU A 106 3.58 -5.87 -5.39
N ASP A 107 2.60 -4.97 -5.24
CA ASP A 107 1.18 -5.32 -5.46
C ASP A 107 0.97 -5.89 -6.88
N ASN A 108 1.55 -5.21 -7.89
CA ASN A 108 1.43 -5.62 -9.29
C ASN A 108 2.01 -7.01 -9.54
N THR A 109 3.16 -7.32 -8.94
CA THR A 109 3.83 -8.61 -9.05
C THR A 109 3.04 -9.71 -8.34
N GLU A 110 2.48 -9.43 -7.17
CA GLU A 110 1.62 -10.37 -6.45
C GLU A 110 0.38 -10.75 -7.30
N LEU A 111 -0.28 -9.74 -7.87
CA LEU A 111 -1.44 -9.95 -8.76
C LEU A 111 -1.08 -10.74 -10.03
N GLU A 112 0.07 -10.47 -10.64
CA GLU A 112 0.57 -11.24 -11.79
C GLU A 112 0.81 -12.70 -11.42
N ASN A 113 1.43 -12.96 -10.28
CA ASN A 113 1.67 -14.33 -9.78
C ASN A 113 0.38 -15.07 -9.51
N MET A 114 -0.66 -14.41 -8.99
CA MET A 114 -1.98 -15.01 -8.78
C MET A 114 -2.66 -15.40 -10.08
N MET A 115 -2.36 -14.71 -11.16
CA MET A 115 -2.90 -14.99 -12.50
C MET A 115 -2.17 -16.10 -13.24
N ALA A 116 -1.21 -16.79 -12.62
CA ALA A 116 -0.40 -17.82 -13.27
C ALA A 116 -1.28 -18.84 -14.03
N GLY A 117 -1.21 -18.83 -15.36
CA GLY A 117 -2.02 -19.66 -16.26
C GLY A 117 -3.31 -19.02 -16.80
N LEU A 118 -3.66 -17.80 -16.40
CA LEU A 118 -4.75 -16.99 -16.96
C LEU A 118 -4.19 -15.85 -17.83
N CYS A 119 -4.92 -15.52 -18.89
CA CYS A 119 -4.43 -14.50 -19.83
C CYS A 119 -4.58 -13.06 -19.32
N ASN A 120 -5.73 -12.72 -18.75
CA ASN A 120 -6.08 -11.35 -18.40
C ASN A 120 -6.95 -11.27 -17.14
N GLY A 121 -6.74 -10.22 -16.34
CA GLY A 121 -7.56 -9.94 -15.16
C GLY A 121 -7.94 -8.46 -15.05
N TRP A 122 -9.20 -8.18 -14.77
CA TRP A 122 -9.67 -6.84 -14.49
C TRP A 122 -9.05 -6.28 -13.21
N ILE A 123 -8.57 -5.04 -13.29
CA ILE A 123 -8.25 -4.22 -12.10
C ILE A 123 -9.24 -3.07 -12.00
N GLY A 124 -9.29 -2.43 -10.81
CA GLY A 124 -10.28 -1.39 -10.51
C GLY A 124 -10.04 -0.04 -11.18
N LEU A 125 -9.18 0.08 -12.17
CA LEU A 125 -8.86 1.34 -12.85
C LEU A 125 -9.78 1.56 -14.05
N TYR A 126 -10.46 2.72 -14.09
CA TYR A 126 -11.35 3.08 -15.19
C TYR A 126 -11.24 4.56 -15.53
N ARG A 127 -11.64 4.94 -16.74
CA ARG A 127 -11.60 6.32 -17.23
C ARG A 127 -12.80 7.10 -16.72
N ASN A 128 -12.52 8.26 -16.11
CA ASN A 128 -13.53 9.18 -15.60
C ASN A 128 -13.10 10.64 -15.83
N GLN A 129 -13.56 11.55 -15.00
CA GLN A 129 -13.11 12.95 -15.01
C GLN A 129 -11.65 13.07 -14.61
N SER A 130 -10.97 14.11 -15.12
CA SER A 130 -9.58 14.37 -14.77
C SER A 130 -9.45 14.72 -13.29
N SER A 131 -8.46 14.11 -12.63
CA SER A 131 -8.11 14.40 -11.26
C SER A 131 -6.59 14.52 -11.09
N GLU A 132 -6.17 15.33 -10.15
CA GLU A 132 -4.75 15.49 -9.78
C GLU A 132 -4.43 14.66 -8.55
N LYS A 133 -3.26 14.03 -8.56
CA LYS A 133 -2.79 13.14 -7.49
C LYS A 133 -1.30 13.32 -7.28
N TRP A 134 -0.88 13.44 -6.03
CA TRP A 134 0.54 13.27 -5.70
C TRP A 134 0.96 11.81 -5.79
N SER A 135 2.21 11.56 -6.16
CA SER A 135 2.80 10.22 -6.25
C SER A 135 2.65 9.43 -4.94
N ASN A 136 2.77 10.09 -3.81
CA ASN A 136 2.69 9.53 -2.47
C ASN A 136 1.28 9.57 -1.85
N ASP A 137 0.24 9.71 -2.68
CA ASP A 137 -1.17 9.80 -2.25
C ASP A 137 -1.53 10.99 -1.33
N ASP A 138 -0.64 11.94 -1.11
CA ASP A 138 -0.96 13.13 -0.33
C ASP A 138 -2.10 13.94 -0.99
N PRO A 139 -2.93 14.62 -0.20
CA PRO A 139 -3.92 15.55 -0.72
C PRO A 139 -3.26 16.70 -1.48
N VAL A 140 -3.85 17.12 -2.60
CA VAL A 140 -3.37 18.30 -3.36
C VAL A 140 -3.90 19.56 -2.68
N THR A 141 -3.13 20.12 -1.74
CA THR A 141 -3.49 21.32 -0.94
C THR A 141 -2.87 22.59 -1.48
N PHE A 142 -1.77 22.49 -2.22
CA PHE A 142 -1.02 23.61 -2.78
C PHE A 142 -0.82 23.42 -4.28
N ARG A 143 -0.86 24.52 -5.04
CA ARG A 143 -0.63 24.53 -6.48
C ARG A 143 0.15 25.78 -6.88
N ASN A 144 1.13 25.61 -7.76
CA ASN A 144 1.89 26.69 -8.38
C ASN A 144 1.97 26.49 -9.90
N LEU A 145 0.87 26.02 -10.51
CA LEU A 145 0.80 25.62 -11.91
C LEU A 145 0.41 26.82 -12.78
N ALA A 146 1.23 27.14 -13.76
CA ALA A 146 0.93 28.10 -14.80
C ALA A 146 0.32 27.37 -16.01
N GLY A 147 -1.01 27.33 -16.08
CA GLY A 147 -1.75 26.69 -17.16
C GLY A 147 -2.29 25.31 -16.81
N ASP A 148 -3.09 24.77 -17.72
CA ASP A 148 -3.79 23.51 -17.61
C ASP A 148 -3.58 22.66 -18.87
N CYS A 149 -3.45 21.35 -18.72
CA CYS A 149 -3.37 20.42 -19.85
C CYS A 149 -4.75 19.99 -20.39
N GLY A 150 -5.81 20.66 -19.98
CA GLY A 150 -7.17 20.36 -20.42
C GLY A 150 -7.61 18.96 -20.00
N THR A 151 -8.07 18.16 -20.96
CA THR A 151 -8.53 16.78 -20.73
C THR A 151 -7.44 15.72 -20.93
N SER A 152 -6.22 16.13 -21.30
CA SER A 152 -5.11 15.22 -21.56
C SER A 152 -4.47 14.74 -20.25
N THR A 153 -3.84 13.56 -20.30
CA THR A 153 -2.95 13.10 -19.22
C THR A 153 -1.66 13.93 -19.25
N CYS A 154 -1.29 14.50 -18.13
CA CYS A 154 -0.05 15.25 -17.98
C CYS A 154 0.57 15.05 -16.59
N CYS A 155 1.87 15.29 -16.56
CA CYS A 155 2.67 15.27 -15.37
C CYS A 155 3.29 16.65 -15.15
N THR A 156 3.65 16.95 -13.94
CA THR A 156 4.10 18.29 -13.56
C THR A 156 5.60 18.34 -13.43
N ALA A 157 6.21 19.34 -14.04
CA ALA A 157 7.61 19.67 -13.87
C ALA A 157 7.74 21.06 -13.23
N MET A 158 8.77 21.24 -12.37
CA MET A 158 9.14 22.53 -11.80
C MET A 158 10.16 23.22 -12.67
N LYS A 159 9.93 24.49 -12.97
CA LYS A 159 10.86 25.37 -13.69
C LYS A 159 11.86 26.00 -12.73
N ALA A 160 12.91 26.62 -13.29
CA ALA A 160 13.96 27.29 -12.52
C ALA A 160 13.45 28.46 -11.64
N ASP A 161 12.35 29.10 -12.02
CA ASP A 161 11.69 30.16 -11.25
C ASP A 161 10.82 29.62 -10.09
N GLY A 162 10.65 28.30 -9.99
CA GLY A 162 9.79 27.63 -8.99
C GLY A 162 8.34 27.50 -9.44
N ALA A 163 7.96 28.04 -10.58
CA ALA A 163 6.64 27.80 -11.17
C ALA A 163 6.56 26.38 -11.76
N TRP A 164 5.36 25.86 -11.84
CA TRP A 164 5.11 24.52 -12.35
C TRP A 164 4.56 24.58 -13.77
N GLU A 165 4.87 23.58 -14.59
CA GLU A 165 4.31 23.42 -15.91
C GLU A 165 3.79 21.99 -16.13
N SER A 166 2.75 21.87 -16.95
CA SER A 166 2.15 20.59 -17.36
C SER A 166 2.79 20.07 -18.63
N ILE A 167 3.34 18.86 -18.60
CA ILE A 167 4.06 18.24 -19.73
C ILE A 167 3.54 16.81 -19.93
N GLN A 168 3.70 16.26 -21.12
CA GLN A 168 3.37 14.85 -21.40
C GLN A 168 4.22 13.92 -20.51
N CYS A 169 3.56 13.00 -19.79
CA CYS A 169 4.23 12.10 -18.84
C CYS A 169 5.29 11.18 -19.47
N THR A 170 5.28 11.03 -20.80
CA THR A 170 6.22 10.25 -21.61
C THR A 170 7.49 11.01 -21.99
N GLU A 171 7.52 12.32 -21.80
CA GLU A 171 8.75 13.09 -21.98
C GLU A 171 9.81 12.69 -20.96
N LYS A 172 11.08 12.81 -21.32
CA LYS A 172 12.21 12.48 -20.45
C LYS A 172 12.78 13.75 -19.83
N ARG A 173 12.79 13.82 -18.51
CA ARG A 173 13.29 14.95 -17.71
C ARG A 173 14.14 14.44 -16.53
N TYR A 174 14.94 15.34 -15.96
CA TYR A 174 15.48 15.17 -14.63
C TYR A 174 14.31 15.14 -13.62
N PHE A 175 14.54 14.72 -12.40
CA PHE A 175 13.47 14.59 -11.42
C PHE A 175 13.96 14.77 -10.00
N MET A 176 13.04 15.19 -9.12
CA MET A 176 13.31 15.41 -7.71
C MET A 176 12.68 14.28 -6.89
N CYS A 177 13.52 13.50 -6.21
CA CYS A 177 13.09 12.57 -5.17
C CYS A 177 13.13 13.24 -3.80
N TYR A 178 12.34 12.74 -2.84
CA TYR A 178 12.51 13.07 -1.45
C TYR A 178 12.77 11.82 -0.61
N GLU A 179 13.51 12.01 0.47
CA GLU A 179 13.77 10.99 1.45
C GLU A 179 13.27 11.48 2.81
N GLN A 180 12.36 10.70 3.41
CA GLN A 180 11.85 10.97 4.75
C GLN A 180 12.63 10.11 5.74
N ALA A 181 13.56 10.70 6.47
CA ALA A 181 14.25 10.02 7.55
C ALA A 181 13.36 9.94 8.79
N ALA A 182 13.39 8.81 9.50
CA ALA A 182 12.59 8.59 10.71
C ALA A 182 12.92 9.60 11.85
N SER A 183 14.11 10.20 11.82
CA SER A 183 14.59 11.17 12.82
C SER A 183 14.44 12.64 12.41
N SER A 184 13.97 12.95 11.20
CA SER A 184 13.87 14.32 10.69
C SER A 184 12.44 14.72 10.40
N GLN A 185 12.03 15.91 10.88
CA GLN A 185 10.72 16.50 10.55
C GLN A 185 10.66 17.05 9.13
N THR A 186 11.80 17.36 8.53
CA THR A 186 11.91 17.87 7.16
C THR A 186 12.49 16.81 6.24
N PRO A 187 11.90 16.58 5.06
CA PRO A 187 12.45 15.64 4.08
C PRO A 187 13.75 16.16 3.47
N ASN A 188 14.64 15.25 3.10
CA ASN A 188 15.77 15.55 2.24
C ASN A 188 15.36 15.47 0.77
N TYR A 189 15.76 16.46 -0.03
CA TYR A 189 15.45 16.51 -1.45
C TYR A 189 16.69 16.16 -2.29
N HIS A 190 16.53 15.30 -3.27
CA HIS A 190 17.58 14.78 -4.15
C HIS A 190 17.23 15.01 -5.60
N LEU A 191 17.93 15.95 -6.27
CA LEU A 191 17.83 16.15 -7.71
C LEU A 191 18.61 15.04 -8.44
N ILE A 192 17.92 14.27 -9.26
CA ILE A 192 18.51 13.20 -10.07
C ILE A 192 18.68 13.69 -11.51
N LEU A 193 19.93 13.76 -11.96
CA LEU A 193 20.32 14.23 -13.29
C LEU A 193 20.32 13.08 -14.32
N GLU A 194 19.34 12.19 -14.24
CA GLU A 194 19.03 11.17 -15.23
C GLU A 194 17.74 11.53 -15.95
N SER A 195 17.70 11.41 -17.27
CA SER A 195 16.49 11.69 -18.04
C SER A 195 15.57 10.47 -18.08
N LYS A 196 14.42 10.57 -17.41
CA LYS A 196 13.40 9.53 -17.32
C LYS A 196 12.00 10.09 -17.59
N THR A 197 11.10 9.23 -18.06
CA THR A 197 9.67 9.54 -18.08
C THR A 197 9.17 9.68 -16.63
N TRP A 198 8.02 10.34 -16.43
CA TRP A 198 7.48 10.52 -15.06
C TRP A 198 7.28 9.18 -14.32
N TYR A 199 6.77 8.16 -15.02
CA TYR A 199 6.54 6.83 -14.43
C TYR A 199 7.84 6.09 -14.08
N GLU A 200 8.88 6.25 -14.91
CA GLU A 200 10.21 5.70 -14.61
C GLU A 200 10.88 6.45 -13.45
N ALA A 201 10.68 7.76 -13.36
CA ALA A 201 11.16 8.60 -12.27
C ALA A 201 10.48 8.21 -10.94
N GLN A 202 9.14 8.00 -10.94
CA GLN A 202 8.40 7.50 -9.78
C GLN A 202 8.98 6.17 -9.27
N ARG A 203 9.17 5.20 -10.16
CA ARG A 203 9.75 3.90 -9.78
C ARG A 203 11.17 4.02 -9.24
N TYR A 204 11.98 4.85 -9.86
CA TYR A 204 13.35 5.11 -9.37
C TYR A 204 13.36 5.70 -7.97
N CYS A 205 12.56 6.76 -7.73
CA CYS A 205 12.47 7.39 -6.41
C CYS A 205 11.95 6.41 -5.35
N ARG A 206 10.91 5.62 -5.68
CA ARG A 206 10.37 4.60 -4.75
C ARG A 206 11.34 3.47 -4.44
N GLY A 207 12.24 3.13 -5.36
CA GLY A 207 13.23 2.08 -5.18
C GLY A 207 14.49 2.52 -4.40
N LYS A 208 14.82 3.83 -4.39
CA LYS A 208 16.06 4.34 -3.78
C LYS A 208 15.83 5.38 -2.68
N TYR A 209 14.67 6.00 -2.64
CA TYR A 209 14.25 7.05 -1.71
C TYR A 209 12.82 6.77 -1.28
N THR A 210 12.13 7.76 -0.73
CA THR A 210 10.72 7.59 -0.34
C THR A 210 9.79 7.64 -1.55
N ASP A 211 9.81 8.73 -2.34
CA ASP A 211 9.02 8.88 -3.57
C ASP A 211 9.48 10.13 -4.36
N LEU A 212 8.81 10.42 -5.52
CA LEU A 212 8.87 11.72 -6.16
C LEU A 212 8.35 12.81 -5.20
N VAL A 213 8.97 13.99 -5.22
CA VAL A 213 8.64 15.07 -4.30
C VAL A 213 7.18 15.50 -4.41
N SER A 214 6.48 15.58 -3.28
CA SER A 214 5.21 16.28 -3.11
C SER A 214 5.45 17.63 -2.43
N ILE A 215 4.69 18.65 -2.81
CA ILE A 215 4.85 20.04 -2.35
C ILE A 215 3.51 20.52 -1.79
N ARG A 216 3.48 20.90 -0.52
CA ARG A 216 2.25 21.16 0.25
C ARG A 216 2.00 22.63 0.49
N ASP A 217 3.06 23.44 0.40
CA ASP A 217 3.04 24.88 0.69
C ASP A 217 4.15 25.62 -0.06
N GLN A 218 4.14 26.95 0.05
CA GLN A 218 5.10 27.82 -0.60
C GLN A 218 6.51 27.65 -0.05
N GLN A 219 6.68 27.33 1.23
CA GLN A 219 7.99 27.14 1.83
C GLN A 219 8.67 25.91 1.21
N GLN A 220 7.97 24.77 1.14
CA GLN A 220 8.49 23.57 0.47
C GLN A 220 8.77 23.81 -1.02
N ASN A 221 7.94 24.63 -1.69
CA ASN A 221 8.18 24.98 -3.09
C ASN A 221 9.51 25.70 -3.26
N GLU A 222 9.86 26.66 -2.39
CA GLU A 222 11.14 27.36 -2.42
C GLU A 222 12.31 26.44 -2.05
N GLU A 223 12.14 25.53 -1.09
CA GLU A 223 13.17 24.54 -0.72
C GLU A 223 13.49 23.62 -1.90
N VAL A 224 12.47 23.09 -2.57
CA VAL A 224 12.63 22.22 -3.75
C VAL A 224 13.24 22.97 -4.93
N LYS A 225 12.83 24.23 -5.16
CA LYS A 225 13.42 25.10 -6.17
C LYS A 225 14.91 25.31 -5.92
N ILE A 226 15.32 25.63 -4.70
CA ILE A 226 16.74 25.81 -4.33
C ILE A 226 17.55 24.53 -4.61
N LYS A 227 17.02 23.37 -4.24
CA LYS A 227 17.65 22.06 -4.53
C LYS A 227 17.72 21.76 -6.02
N GLY A 228 16.79 22.29 -6.81
CA GLY A 228 16.71 22.14 -8.25
C GLY A 228 17.61 23.08 -9.07
N LEU A 229 18.37 24.00 -8.47
CA LEU A 229 19.18 25.02 -9.18
C LEU A 229 20.22 24.45 -10.12
N ASN A 230 20.67 23.21 -9.92
CA ASN A 230 21.60 22.52 -10.81
C ASN A 230 20.93 21.91 -12.05
N SER A 231 19.61 21.99 -12.18
CA SER A 231 18.89 21.55 -13.35
C SER A 231 18.91 22.65 -14.44
N ASN A 232 19.37 22.31 -15.62
CA ASN A 232 19.34 23.21 -16.78
C ASN A 232 18.01 23.17 -17.55
N MET A 233 17.06 22.38 -17.09
CA MET A 233 15.72 22.21 -17.66
C MET A 233 14.70 21.95 -16.55
N PRO A 234 13.40 22.13 -16.82
CA PRO A 234 12.36 21.73 -15.87
C PRO A 234 12.51 20.27 -15.47
N PHE A 235 12.34 19.95 -14.18
CA PHE A 235 12.46 18.62 -13.62
C PHE A 235 11.12 18.12 -13.03
N TRP A 236 10.89 16.82 -13.12
CA TRP A 236 9.67 16.19 -12.62
C TRP A 236 9.51 16.38 -11.11
N ILE A 237 8.30 16.73 -10.70
CA ILE A 237 7.76 16.60 -9.34
C ILE A 237 6.65 15.57 -9.33
N GLY A 238 6.21 15.12 -8.16
CA GLY A 238 5.32 13.96 -8.03
C GLY A 238 3.84 14.19 -8.38
N LEU A 239 3.47 15.27 -9.06
CA LEU A 239 2.07 15.56 -9.39
C LEU A 239 1.70 14.99 -10.77
N LEU A 240 0.72 14.10 -10.77
CA LEU A 240 0.10 13.47 -11.95
C LEU A 240 -1.34 13.98 -12.10
N ARG A 241 -1.72 14.36 -13.29
CA ARG A 241 -3.10 14.59 -13.67
C ARG A 241 -3.49 13.63 -14.79
N ASP A 242 -4.48 12.77 -14.53
CA ASP A 242 -5.03 11.87 -15.51
C ASP A 242 -6.55 11.69 -15.35
N ARG A 243 -7.15 10.95 -16.30
CA ARG A 243 -8.57 10.60 -16.30
C ARG A 243 -8.86 9.21 -15.74
N TRP A 244 -7.88 8.61 -15.07
CA TRP A 244 -7.99 7.26 -14.54
C TRP A 244 -8.25 7.29 -13.03
N GLN A 245 -9.36 6.68 -12.63
CA GLN A 245 -9.81 6.60 -11.24
C GLN A 245 -9.97 5.14 -10.83
N TRP A 246 -9.75 4.87 -9.57
CA TRP A 246 -10.00 3.56 -8.98
C TRP A 246 -11.46 3.43 -8.57
N THR A 247 -12.02 2.22 -8.71
CA THR A 247 -13.45 1.93 -8.48
C THR A 247 -13.91 2.23 -7.05
N GLU A 248 -13.01 2.12 -6.10
CA GLU A 248 -13.26 2.41 -4.68
C GLU A 248 -13.02 3.87 -4.28
N GLY A 249 -12.58 4.73 -5.20
CA GLY A 249 -12.17 6.10 -4.91
C GLY A 249 -10.72 6.24 -4.45
N GLY A 250 -9.90 5.18 -4.49
CA GLY A 250 -8.48 5.22 -4.12
C GLY A 250 -7.67 6.23 -4.92
N ASN A 251 -6.68 6.87 -4.28
CA ASN A 251 -5.88 7.95 -4.87
C ASN A 251 -4.56 7.48 -5.51
N SER A 252 -4.33 6.16 -5.64
CA SER A 252 -3.05 5.67 -6.15
C SER A 252 -2.66 6.28 -7.50
N ALA A 253 -1.51 6.96 -7.51
CA ALA A 253 -0.88 7.49 -8.71
C ALA A 253 0.06 6.48 -9.39
N TYR A 254 0.16 5.25 -8.87
CA TYR A 254 0.94 4.19 -9.49
C TYR A 254 0.35 3.81 -10.85
N ARG A 255 1.17 3.70 -11.88
CA ARG A 255 0.77 3.32 -13.24
C ARG A 255 1.82 2.37 -13.83
N ASN A 256 1.39 1.26 -14.40
CA ASN A 256 2.25 0.26 -15.04
C ASN A 256 1.77 -0.11 -16.46
N TRP A 257 1.52 0.94 -17.27
CA TRP A 257 1.04 0.77 -18.62
C TRP A 257 1.96 -0.08 -19.50
N ALA A 258 1.38 -0.90 -20.35
CA ALA A 258 2.07 -1.51 -21.49
C ALA A 258 2.47 -0.42 -22.51
N SER A 259 3.34 -0.76 -23.44
CA SER A 259 3.68 0.13 -24.57
C SER A 259 2.40 0.52 -25.32
N ASP A 260 2.31 1.77 -25.76
CA ASP A 260 1.16 2.34 -26.49
C ASP A 260 -0.16 2.39 -25.71
N HIS A 261 -0.13 2.18 -24.41
CA HIS A 261 -1.26 2.36 -23.51
C HIS A 261 -1.05 3.55 -22.56
N PRO A 262 -2.14 4.20 -22.10
CA PRO A 262 -3.55 3.91 -22.34
C PRO A 262 -4.06 4.46 -23.69
N GLN A 263 -4.83 3.66 -24.40
CA GLN A 263 -5.48 4.08 -25.67
C GLN A 263 -6.69 4.96 -25.38
N GLN A 264 -7.00 5.90 -26.30
CA GLN A 264 -8.10 6.86 -26.09
C GLN A 264 -9.51 6.23 -26.18
N SER A 265 -9.66 5.16 -26.95
CA SER A 265 -10.94 4.48 -27.17
C SER A 265 -11.35 3.52 -26.07
N ALA A 266 -10.49 3.24 -25.10
CA ALA A 266 -10.70 2.25 -24.08
C ALA A 266 -10.88 2.89 -22.69
N ASN A 267 -11.82 2.42 -21.89
CA ASN A 267 -12.22 3.02 -20.62
C ASN A 267 -12.00 2.14 -19.39
N CYS A 268 -11.59 0.89 -19.56
CA CYS A 268 -11.30 -0.05 -18.48
C CYS A 268 -9.88 -0.62 -18.61
N VAL A 269 -9.37 -1.25 -17.58
CA VAL A 269 -7.98 -1.73 -17.54
C VAL A 269 -7.91 -3.20 -17.12
N ALA A 270 -7.22 -3.98 -17.93
CA ALA A 270 -6.87 -5.35 -17.61
C ALA A 270 -5.36 -5.49 -17.36
N LEU A 271 -4.98 -6.32 -16.40
CA LEU A 271 -3.62 -6.77 -16.15
C LEU A 271 -3.33 -7.97 -17.05
N THR A 272 -2.22 -7.92 -17.81
CA THR A 272 -1.78 -8.96 -18.72
C THR A 272 -0.25 -9.00 -18.74
N GLY A 273 0.35 -10.14 -18.39
CA GLY A 273 1.81 -10.27 -18.38
C GLY A 273 2.50 -9.20 -17.55
N GLY A 274 1.97 -8.88 -16.38
CA GLY A 274 2.47 -7.87 -15.47
C GLY A 274 2.32 -6.42 -15.93
N LYS A 275 1.68 -6.16 -17.08
CA LYS A 275 1.45 -4.81 -17.63
C LYS A 275 -0.04 -4.48 -17.75
N TRP A 276 -0.35 -3.19 -17.74
CA TRP A 276 -1.72 -2.68 -17.80
C TRP A 276 -2.11 -2.33 -19.24
N HIS A 277 -3.20 -2.90 -19.69
CA HIS A 277 -3.78 -2.65 -21.00
C HIS A 277 -5.12 -1.96 -20.83
N SER A 278 -5.29 -0.79 -21.44
CA SER A 278 -6.62 -0.18 -21.54
C SER A 278 -7.41 -0.92 -22.63
N VAL A 279 -8.60 -1.37 -22.27
CA VAL A 279 -9.46 -2.21 -23.11
C VAL A 279 -10.93 -1.77 -22.98
N PRO A 280 -11.81 -2.12 -23.94
CA PRO A 280 -13.25 -1.92 -23.79
C PRO A 280 -13.77 -2.63 -22.54
N CYS A 281 -14.64 -1.94 -21.77
CA CYS A 281 -15.24 -2.50 -20.55
C CYS A 281 -16.14 -3.72 -20.79
N SER A 282 -16.58 -3.91 -22.05
CA SER A 282 -17.38 -5.06 -22.50
C SER A 282 -16.58 -6.32 -22.79
N ASN A 283 -15.26 -6.25 -22.79
CA ASN A 283 -14.43 -7.44 -22.94
C ASN A 283 -14.62 -8.38 -21.74
N ASN A 284 -14.27 -9.66 -21.93
CA ASN A 284 -14.41 -10.67 -20.88
C ASN A 284 -13.05 -11.05 -20.33
N HIS A 285 -12.88 -10.90 -19.02
CA HIS A 285 -11.66 -11.25 -18.27
C HIS A 285 -12.03 -11.73 -16.87
N SER A 286 -11.09 -12.40 -16.19
CA SER A 286 -11.21 -12.75 -14.77
C SER A 286 -11.22 -11.50 -13.88
N ALA A 287 -11.75 -11.57 -12.67
CA ALA A 287 -11.74 -10.47 -11.72
C ALA A 287 -10.61 -10.59 -10.70
N LEU A 288 -9.82 -9.53 -10.55
CA LEU A 288 -8.84 -9.37 -9.48
C LEU A 288 -9.44 -8.48 -8.40
N CYS A 289 -9.73 -9.08 -7.25
CA CYS A 289 -10.40 -8.46 -6.13
C CYS A 289 -9.42 -8.21 -4.99
N TYR A 290 -9.79 -7.35 -4.07
CA TYR A 290 -9.10 -7.20 -2.80
C TYR A 290 -10.11 -7.19 -1.65
N ASN A 291 -9.64 -7.57 -0.47
CA ASN A 291 -10.34 -7.42 0.78
C ASN A 291 -9.50 -6.57 1.74
N THR A 292 -10.11 -5.62 2.44
CA THR A 292 -9.41 -4.78 3.42
C THR A 292 -10.32 -4.48 4.61
N SER A 293 -9.73 -4.43 5.80
CA SER A 293 -10.41 -4.02 7.02
C SER A 293 -10.23 -2.53 7.34
N ILE A 294 -9.43 -1.82 6.55
CA ILE A 294 -9.14 -0.40 6.82
C ILE A 294 -9.48 0.49 5.62
N HIS A 295 -10.01 1.66 5.94
CA HIS A 295 -10.24 2.75 5.00
C HIS A 295 -9.47 4.00 5.43
N VAL A 296 -8.74 4.60 4.49
CA VAL A 296 -8.07 5.89 4.68
C VAL A 296 -8.84 6.93 3.87
N SER A 297 -9.36 7.97 4.53
CA SER A 297 -10.19 8.97 3.84
C SER A 297 -9.44 9.67 2.70
N ASP A 298 -10.15 10.01 1.64
CA ASP A 298 -9.58 10.72 0.49
C ASP A 298 -9.31 12.21 0.77
N VAL A 299 -9.97 12.74 1.80
CA VAL A 299 -9.88 14.14 2.20
C VAL A 299 -9.25 14.28 3.58
N ALA A 300 -8.55 15.40 3.79
CA ALA A 300 -8.04 15.78 5.09
C ALA A 300 -9.16 16.51 5.88
N LEU A 301 -9.38 16.09 7.11
CA LEU A 301 -10.48 16.51 7.98
C LEU A 301 -9.95 16.92 9.36
N SER A 302 -10.66 17.80 10.07
CA SER A 302 -10.46 17.94 11.52
C SER A 302 -10.86 16.64 12.22
N TRP A 303 -10.38 16.39 13.43
CA TRP A 303 -10.62 15.13 14.14
C TRP A 303 -12.13 14.85 14.33
N GLU A 304 -12.92 15.85 14.69
CA GLU A 304 -14.38 15.71 14.85
C GLU A 304 -15.08 15.34 13.53
N LYS A 305 -14.70 16.02 12.43
CA LYS A 305 -15.22 15.67 11.10
C LYS A 305 -14.76 14.29 10.64
N ALA A 306 -13.57 13.87 11.05
CA ALA A 306 -13.05 12.54 10.78
C ALA A 306 -13.82 11.47 11.55
N LEU A 307 -14.23 11.74 12.79
CA LEU A 307 -15.14 10.88 13.56
C LEU A 307 -16.47 10.70 12.83
N ASP A 308 -17.14 11.80 12.49
CA ASP A 308 -18.38 11.78 11.70
C ASP A 308 -18.22 11.07 10.35
N TYR A 309 -17.05 11.18 9.74
CA TYR A 309 -16.75 10.53 8.48
C TYR A 309 -16.62 9.01 8.64
N CYS A 310 -15.94 8.55 9.69
CA CYS A 310 -15.77 7.12 9.98
C CYS A 310 -17.06 6.44 10.45
N ASP A 311 -18.03 7.19 10.97
CA ASP A 311 -19.33 6.64 11.43
C ASP A 311 -20.38 6.56 10.31
N LYS A 312 -20.04 6.94 9.07
CA LYS A 312 -20.96 6.93 7.92
C LYS A 312 -20.63 5.84 6.93
N GLU A 313 -21.69 5.33 6.24
CA GLU A 313 -21.66 4.47 5.05
C GLU A 313 -20.52 3.42 4.96
N ASN A 314 -20.81 2.16 5.24
CA ASN A 314 -19.89 1.02 5.13
C ASN A 314 -18.59 1.15 5.95
N ARG A 315 -18.59 1.98 6.99
CA ARG A 315 -17.49 2.17 7.93
C ARG A 315 -17.99 1.92 9.36
N ALA A 316 -17.15 1.34 10.19
CA ALA A 316 -17.47 0.93 11.55
C ALA A 316 -16.68 1.74 12.59
N GLY A 317 -16.64 3.07 12.39
CA GLY A 317 -15.95 3.98 13.29
C GLY A 317 -14.46 4.15 12.99
N PHE A 318 -13.77 4.90 13.84
CA PHE A 318 -12.32 5.08 13.77
C PHE A 318 -11.57 3.77 14.01
N TRP A 319 -10.45 3.60 13.30
CA TRP A 319 -9.51 2.52 13.59
C TRP A 319 -8.92 2.66 14.99
N GLN A 320 -8.99 1.58 15.75
CA GLN A 320 -8.40 1.44 17.09
C GLN A 320 -7.25 0.45 17.04
N ILE A 321 -6.19 0.71 17.77
CA ILE A 321 -4.98 -0.11 17.79
C ILE A 321 -4.81 -0.68 19.18
N GLU A 322 -5.26 -1.92 19.38
CA GLU A 322 -5.33 -2.57 20.70
C GLU A 322 -4.13 -3.51 20.96
N SER A 323 -3.29 -3.74 19.95
CA SER A 323 -2.14 -4.64 20.07
C SER A 323 -0.96 -4.24 19.19
N LYS A 324 0.23 -4.73 19.54
CA LYS A 324 1.43 -4.58 18.71
C LYS A 324 1.24 -5.19 17.31
N ALA A 325 0.55 -6.33 17.22
CA ALA A 325 0.30 -6.98 15.94
C ALA A 325 -0.60 -6.13 15.02
N GLU A 326 -1.58 -5.42 15.57
CA GLU A 326 -2.40 -4.48 14.79
C GLU A 326 -1.62 -3.24 14.37
N GLN A 327 -0.75 -2.73 15.23
CA GLN A 327 0.17 -1.65 14.89
C GLN A 327 1.08 -2.03 13.71
N GLU A 328 1.68 -3.21 13.72
CA GLU A 328 2.55 -3.71 12.66
C GLU A 328 1.79 -3.89 11.32
N LYS A 329 0.55 -4.40 11.38
CA LYS A 329 -0.32 -4.50 10.20
C LYS A 329 -0.68 -3.13 9.64
N LEU A 330 -0.99 -2.18 10.51
CA LEU A 330 -1.29 -0.80 10.12
C LEU A 330 -0.08 -0.14 9.48
N GLU A 331 1.11 -0.25 10.08
CA GLU A 331 2.35 0.27 9.51
C GLU A 331 2.62 -0.28 8.10
N PHE A 332 2.48 -1.59 7.94
CA PHE A 332 2.62 -2.22 6.63
C PHE A 332 1.64 -1.63 5.61
N GLU A 333 0.37 -1.49 5.98
CA GLU A 333 -0.66 -0.96 5.09
C GLU A 333 -0.43 0.51 4.72
N LEU A 334 -0.09 1.36 5.70
CA LEU A 334 0.23 2.76 5.43
C LEU A 334 1.48 2.93 4.57
N ARG A 335 2.51 2.08 4.76
CA ARG A 335 3.70 2.02 3.89
C ARG A 335 3.33 1.60 2.47
N ARG A 336 2.52 0.56 2.32
CA ARG A 336 2.03 0.08 1.02
C ARG A 336 1.29 1.18 0.25
N ARG A 337 0.42 1.91 0.93
CA ARG A 337 -0.34 3.05 0.37
C ARG A 337 0.48 4.32 0.23
N ARG A 338 1.75 4.31 0.62
CA ARG A 338 2.65 5.49 0.60
C ARG A 338 2.11 6.70 1.37
N VAL A 339 1.33 6.46 2.42
CA VAL A 339 0.82 7.53 3.28
C VAL A 339 1.98 8.20 4.00
N SER A 340 2.22 9.48 3.72
CA SER A 340 3.36 10.24 4.26
C SER A 340 2.95 11.29 5.29
N GLN A 341 1.64 11.57 5.43
CA GLN A 341 1.11 12.53 6.39
C GLN A 341 0.58 11.84 7.63
N PRO A 342 0.49 12.54 8.77
CA PRO A 342 -0.24 12.05 9.92
C PRO A 342 -1.66 11.61 9.52
N VAL A 343 -2.15 10.55 10.14
CA VAL A 343 -3.53 10.07 9.98
C VAL A 343 -4.23 10.06 11.32
N TRP A 344 -5.46 10.55 11.35
CA TRP A 344 -6.29 10.50 12.54
C TRP A 344 -6.66 9.07 12.90
N VAL A 345 -6.54 8.74 14.16
CA VAL A 345 -7.09 7.55 14.79
C VAL A 345 -8.06 7.94 15.90
N GLY A 346 -8.83 6.98 16.42
CA GLY A 346 -9.87 7.25 17.41
C GLY A 346 -9.37 7.67 18.79
N LEU A 347 -8.17 8.18 18.94
CA LEU A 347 -7.60 8.61 20.22
C LEU A 347 -7.95 10.06 20.54
N ARG A 348 -8.42 10.30 21.77
CA ARG A 348 -8.59 11.64 22.31
C ARG A 348 -8.23 11.70 23.79
N GLN A 349 -7.83 12.87 24.27
CA GLN A 349 -7.61 13.10 25.68
C GLN A 349 -8.89 13.61 26.36
N SER A 350 -9.21 13.06 27.50
CA SER A 350 -10.32 13.56 28.34
C SER A 350 -9.96 14.93 28.89
N LEU A 351 -10.78 15.92 28.58
CA LEU A 351 -10.59 17.32 29.07
C LEU A 351 -10.74 17.45 30.60
N LEU A 352 -11.50 16.54 31.23
CA LEU A 352 -11.75 16.58 32.67
C LEU A 352 -10.67 15.84 33.46
N PHE A 353 -10.16 14.74 32.94
CA PHE A 353 -9.31 13.81 33.70
C PHE A 353 -7.90 13.67 33.13
N GLY A 354 -7.63 14.21 31.93
CA GLY A 354 -6.31 14.21 31.32
C GLY A 354 -5.82 12.83 30.80
N PHE A 355 -6.57 11.75 30.97
CA PHE A 355 -6.20 10.46 30.41
C PHE A 355 -6.68 10.29 28.97
N TRP A 356 -5.98 9.44 28.21
CA TRP A 356 -6.29 9.13 26.82
C TRP A 356 -7.28 7.98 26.72
N ILE A 357 -8.25 8.13 25.84
CA ILE A 357 -9.31 7.14 25.54
C ILE A 357 -9.51 7.00 24.05
N TRP A 358 -10.01 5.85 23.64
CA TRP A 358 -10.54 5.64 22.31
C TRP A 358 -11.91 6.33 22.15
N ALA A 359 -12.30 6.63 20.90
CA ALA A 359 -13.57 7.32 20.60
C ALA A 359 -14.81 6.58 21.11
N ASP A 360 -14.75 5.25 21.24
CA ASP A 360 -15.81 4.41 21.82
C ASP A 360 -15.81 4.39 23.36
N GLY A 361 -14.91 5.14 24.00
CA GLY A 361 -14.79 5.25 25.46
C GLY A 361 -13.89 4.21 26.12
N LYS A 362 -13.31 3.28 25.38
CA LYS A 362 -12.37 2.29 25.92
C LYS A 362 -11.05 2.93 26.37
N ALA A 363 -10.42 2.34 27.37
CA ALA A 363 -9.08 2.71 27.80
C ALA A 363 -8.02 2.35 26.75
N VAL A 364 -6.95 3.15 26.68
CA VAL A 364 -5.83 2.91 25.74
C VAL A 364 -5.00 1.67 26.13
N PHE A 365 -4.99 1.28 27.40
CA PHE A 365 -4.26 0.09 27.87
C PHE A 365 -4.98 -1.23 27.53
N PRO A 366 -4.23 -2.34 27.30
CA PRO A 366 -2.83 -2.55 27.72
C PRO A 366 -1.78 -2.15 26.66
N TYR A 367 -2.15 -1.76 25.44
CA TYR A 367 -1.21 -1.41 24.39
C TYR A 367 -1.20 0.10 24.10
N ALA A 368 -0.02 0.67 23.97
CA ALA A 368 0.18 2.04 23.51
C ALA A 368 1.50 2.15 22.73
N ASN A 369 1.53 2.97 21.67
CA ASN A 369 2.70 3.20 20.83
C ASN A 369 3.04 4.70 20.72
N TRP A 370 3.04 5.37 21.88
CA TRP A 370 3.37 6.79 21.93
C TRP A 370 4.82 7.06 21.51
N ASP A 371 5.03 8.21 20.89
CA ASP A 371 6.36 8.68 20.55
C ASP A 371 7.22 8.82 21.82
N GLU A 372 8.51 8.46 21.71
CA GLU A 372 9.43 8.39 22.85
C GLU A 372 8.96 7.47 24.01
N GLY A 373 7.94 6.64 23.77
CA GLY A 373 7.39 5.70 24.76
C GLY A 373 6.63 6.36 25.91
N LYS A 374 6.31 7.65 25.82
CA LYS A 374 5.61 8.40 26.86
C LYS A 374 4.26 8.93 26.37
N GLN A 375 3.22 8.68 27.15
CA GLN A 375 1.92 9.30 26.95
C GLN A 375 2.06 10.83 27.10
N PRO A 376 1.57 11.64 26.12
CA PRO A 376 1.64 13.08 26.22
C PRO A 376 0.91 13.62 27.45
N GLU A 377 1.53 14.57 28.13
CA GLU A 377 0.91 15.28 29.23
C GLU A 377 -0.19 16.23 28.74
N HIS A 378 -1.06 16.66 29.66
CA HIS A 378 -2.16 17.55 29.34
C HIS A 378 -1.67 18.90 28.83
N GLN A 379 -1.78 19.16 27.53
CA GLN A 379 -1.49 20.44 26.88
C GLN A 379 -2.80 21.15 26.50
N LEU A 380 -2.81 22.48 26.51
CA LEU A 380 -4.03 23.27 26.31
C LEU A 380 -4.63 23.20 24.87
N SER A 381 -3.91 22.68 23.89
CA SER A 381 -4.31 22.73 22.48
C SER A 381 -4.24 21.43 21.71
N GLU A 382 -3.60 20.39 22.23
CA GLU A 382 -3.36 19.12 21.52
C GLU A 382 -3.99 17.96 22.28
N HIS A 383 -5.19 17.55 21.87
CA HIS A 383 -6.01 16.56 22.59
C HIS A 383 -6.47 15.40 21.70
N CYS A 384 -6.02 15.33 20.45
CA CYS A 384 -6.40 14.31 19.50
C CYS A 384 -5.19 13.51 19.02
N GLY A 385 -5.33 12.20 18.92
CA GLY A 385 -4.23 11.30 18.55
C GLY A 385 -4.16 11.04 17.06
N ALA A 386 -2.93 11.06 16.55
CA ALA A 386 -2.62 10.69 15.18
C ALA A 386 -1.45 9.70 15.12
N VAL A 387 -1.50 8.78 14.17
CA VAL A 387 -0.35 7.97 13.77
C VAL A 387 0.50 8.79 12.82
N VAL A 388 1.79 8.92 13.11
CA VAL A 388 2.72 9.82 12.41
C VAL A 388 3.79 9.01 11.66
N PRO A 389 3.71 8.91 10.32
CA PRO A 389 4.70 8.17 9.52
C PRO A 389 6.14 8.65 9.72
N GLN A 390 6.34 9.97 9.91
CA GLN A 390 7.66 10.59 10.08
C GLN A 390 8.38 10.17 11.38
N THR A 391 7.66 9.64 12.35
CA THR A 391 8.20 9.13 13.61
C THR A 391 8.07 7.61 13.72
N ASN A 392 8.26 6.94 12.60
CA ASN A 392 8.13 5.48 12.50
C ASN A 392 6.75 4.97 12.97
N TYR A 393 5.69 5.67 12.54
CA TYR A 393 4.28 5.34 12.85
C TYR A 393 3.94 5.32 14.34
N THR A 394 4.68 6.05 15.17
CA THR A 394 4.31 6.28 16.58
C THR A 394 3.09 7.20 16.66
N TRP A 395 2.43 7.15 17.81
CA TRP A 395 1.29 8.02 18.10
C TRP A 395 1.77 9.33 18.68
N ARG A 396 1.19 10.42 18.19
CA ARG A 396 1.41 11.77 18.72
C ARG A 396 0.10 12.48 18.94
N ASP A 397 0.10 13.34 19.94
CA ASP A 397 -0.94 14.34 20.13
C ASP A 397 -0.87 15.42 19.05
N LYS A 398 -2.02 15.86 18.62
CA LYS A 398 -2.20 16.89 17.60
C LYS A 398 -3.38 17.78 17.94
N ASN A 399 -3.30 19.03 17.48
CA ASN A 399 -4.43 19.94 17.56
C ASN A 399 -5.61 19.36 16.77
N CYS A 400 -6.75 19.16 17.43
CA CYS A 400 -7.95 18.53 16.85
C CYS A 400 -8.51 19.26 15.62
N GLN A 401 -8.20 20.55 15.47
CA GLN A 401 -8.57 21.35 14.29
C GLN A 401 -7.61 21.19 13.10
N SER A 402 -6.46 20.53 13.30
CA SER A 402 -5.58 20.19 12.18
C SER A 402 -6.30 19.28 11.18
N HIS A 403 -5.93 19.37 9.92
CA HIS A 403 -6.56 18.58 8.86
C HIS A 403 -5.65 17.44 8.44
N TYR A 404 -6.03 16.21 8.81
CA TYR A 404 -5.38 14.96 8.40
C TYR A 404 -6.43 13.99 7.86
N ARG A 405 -5.97 12.97 7.13
CA ARG A 405 -6.83 11.89 6.64
C ARG A 405 -7.30 11.04 7.83
N ALA A 406 -8.54 10.57 7.78
CA ALA A 406 -9.11 9.68 8.78
C ALA A 406 -8.76 8.22 8.48
N LEU A 407 -8.46 7.46 9.51
CA LEU A 407 -8.27 6.02 9.46
C LEU A 407 -9.48 5.34 10.09
N CYS A 408 -10.30 4.69 9.27
CA CYS A 408 -11.55 4.06 9.69
C CYS A 408 -11.50 2.53 9.56
N HIS A 409 -12.29 1.83 10.35
CA HIS A 409 -12.65 0.44 10.05
C HIS A 409 -13.56 0.41 8.81
N THR A 410 -13.37 -0.59 7.93
CA THR A 410 -14.40 -0.95 6.97
C THR A 410 -15.40 -1.87 7.66
N ASP A 411 -16.69 -1.68 7.34
CA ASP A 411 -17.73 -2.59 7.83
C ASP A 411 -17.49 -3.97 7.20
N GLY A 412 -16.96 -4.91 7.99
CA GLY A 412 -16.70 -6.28 7.60
C GLY A 412 -17.97 -7.14 7.44
N SER A 413 -19.14 -6.50 7.32
CA SER A 413 -20.42 -7.18 7.09
C SER A 413 -20.62 -7.56 5.63
N LEU A 414 -19.66 -8.33 5.08
CA LEU A 414 -19.89 -9.10 3.88
C LEU A 414 -20.04 -10.57 4.28
N GLY A 415 -21.32 -10.99 4.45
CA GLY A 415 -21.76 -12.37 4.36
C GLY A 415 -21.33 -13.31 5.51
N THR A 416 -22.14 -13.40 6.55
CA THR A 416 -22.34 -14.67 7.25
C THR A 416 -23.19 -15.59 6.41
#